data_d96760ad4ad66d1490eb0e91f2f324f0
#
_entry.id   d96760ad4ad66d1490eb0e91f2f324f0
#
_cell.length_a   1.000
_cell.length_b   1.000
_cell.length_c   1.000
_cell.angle_alpha   90.00
_cell.angle_beta   90.00
_cell.angle_gamma   90.00
#
_symmetry.space_group_name_H-M   'P 1'
#
loop_
_entity.id
_entity.type
_entity.pdbx_description
1 polymer ?
#
loop_
_entity_poly.entity_id
_entity_poly.type
_entity_poly.pdbx_seq_one_letter_code
_entity_poly.pdbx_strand_id
1 'polypeptide(L)'
;MRTELRECTCGTRIIDAVRTDQPGRKIRLNWQPDDQGTYASYQGASGAWHARHLAPGEQPYAHEKRRAAHHTTCTSNDRGEQ
;
A
#
# COMPACT_ATOMS: atom_id res chain seq x y z
N MET A 1 14.82 11.34 11.80
CA MET A 1 14.38 9.97 11.64
C MET A 1 13.84 9.78 10.28
N ARG A 2 14.21 8.80 9.62
CA ARG A 2 13.78 8.58 8.27
C ARG A 2 12.68 7.54 8.21
N THR A 3 11.90 7.60 7.17
CA THR A 3 10.89 6.61 6.93
C THR A 3 11.56 5.31 6.51
N GLU A 4 11.12 4.24 7.13
CA GLU A 4 11.65 2.95 6.79
C GLU A 4 10.85 2.37 5.65
N LEU A 5 11.51 2.13 4.54
CA LEU A 5 10.89 1.43 3.43
C LEU A 5 11.37 -0.01 3.52
N ARG A 6 10.44 -0.89 3.63
CA ARG A 6 10.76 -2.30 3.69
C ARG A 6 10.85 -2.85 2.29
N GLU A 7 11.54 -3.95 2.17
CA GLU A 7 11.68 -4.59 0.88
C GLU A 7 11.27 -6.03 1.02
N CYS A 8 10.36 -6.44 0.15
CA CYS A 8 9.93 -7.82 0.12
C CYS A 8 11.06 -8.68 -0.46
N THR A 9 11.04 -9.96 -0.14
CA THR A 9 12.03 -10.87 -0.69
C THR A 9 11.99 -10.94 -2.22
N CYS A 10 10.89 -10.48 -2.82
CA CYS A 10 10.83 -10.40 -4.27
C CYS A 10 11.55 -9.18 -4.82
N GLY A 11 12.10 -8.33 -3.96
CA GLY A 11 12.85 -7.15 -4.38
C GLY A 11 12.04 -5.87 -4.47
N THR A 12 10.75 -5.95 -4.29
CA THR A 12 9.88 -4.77 -4.39
C THR A 12 9.87 -4.03 -3.07
N ARG A 13 9.98 -2.71 -3.13
CA ARG A 13 9.84 -1.90 -1.93
C ARG A 13 8.38 -1.80 -1.56
N ILE A 14 8.10 -1.88 -0.28
CA ILE A 14 6.74 -1.92 0.23
C ILE A 14 6.58 -0.98 1.40
N ILE A 15 5.33 -0.60 1.66
CA ILE A 15 4.97 0.17 2.83
C ILE A 15 3.83 -0.55 3.52
N ASP A 16 3.79 -0.42 4.85
CA ASP A 16 2.68 -0.95 5.63
C ASP A 16 1.77 0.23 5.96
N ALA A 17 0.52 0.14 5.57
CA ALA A 17 -0.44 1.22 5.77
C ALA A 17 -1.58 0.75 6.65
N VAL A 18 -2.10 1.67 7.46
CA VAL A 18 -3.27 1.40 8.28
C VAL A 18 -4.50 1.67 7.43
N ARG A 19 -5.45 0.74 7.45
CA ARG A 19 -6.68 0.92 6.69
C ARG A 19 -7.57 1.92 7.40
N THR A 20 -7.89 3.01 6.73
CA THR A 20 -8.80 4.00 7.31
C THR A 20 -10.26 3.59 7.15
N ASP A 21 -10.52 2.70 6.21
CA ASP A 21 -11.86 2.21 5.98
C ASP A 21 -12.16 0.92 6.73
N GLN A 22 -11.17 0.35 7.40
CA GLN A 22 -11.35 -0.85 8.21
C GLN A 22 -10.46 -0.72 9.45
N PRO A 23 -10.97 -0.11 10.51
CA PRO A 23 -10.15 0.13 11.70
C PRO A 23 -9.50 -1.13 12.23
N GLY A 24 -8.25 -1.01 12.64
CA GLY A 24 -7.50 -2.14 13.17
C GLY A 24 -6.85 -3.03 12.12
N ARG A 25 -7.07 -2.72 10.84
CA ARG A 25 -6.49 -3.50 9.77
C ARG A 25 -5.33 -2.76 9.14
N LYS A 26 -4.39 -3.52 8.63
CA LYS A 26 -3.26 -2.97 7.89
C LYS A 26 -3.18 -3.64 6.55
N ILE A 27 -2.56 -2.94 5.60
CA ILE A 27 -2.36 -3.50 4.28
C ILE A 27 -0.95 -3.17 3.82
N ARG A 28 -0.32 -4.09 3.13
CA ARG A 28 0.99 -3.87 2.56
C ARG A 28 0.83 -3.46 1.12
N LEU A 29 1.38 -2.32 0.78
CA LEU A 29 1.25 -1.74 -0.55
C LEU A 29 2.63 -1.65 -1.19
N ASN A 30 2.68 -1.69 -2.51
CA ASN A 30 3.91 -1.40 -3.21
C ASN A 30 4.24 0.08 -3.03
N TRP A 31 5.52 0.38 -2.85
CA TRP A 31 5.96 1.76 -2.71
C TRP A 31 5.68 2.55 -3.98
N GLN A 32 5.87 1.91 -5.13
CA GLN A 32 5.72 2.59 -6.40
C GLN A 32 4.24 2.86 -6.70
N PRO A 33 3.86 4.09 -7.01
CA PRO A 33 2.48 4.35 -7.41
C PRO A 33 2.13 3.58 -8.66
N ASP A 34 0.87 3.20 -8.78
CA ASP A 34 0.42 2.33 -9.85
C ASP A 34 -0.99 2.76 -10.28
N ASP A 35 -1.14 3.16 -11.53
CA ASP A 35 -2.43 3.59 -12.05
C ASP A 35 -3.49 2.50 -11.98
N GLN A 36 -3.07 1.25 -11.93
CA GLN A 36 -3.99 0.13 -11.83
C GLN A 36 -4.26 -0.27 -10.39
N GLY A 37 -3.66 0.43 -9.44
CA GLY A 37 -3.83 0.09 -8.04
C GLY A 37 -5.24 0.35 -7.56
N THR A 38 -5.65 -0.39 -6.55
CA THR A 38 -6.99 -0.29 -6.00
C THR A 38 -7.03 0.38 -4.64
N TYR A 39 -5.91 0.95 -4.20
CA TYR A 39 -5.85 1.63 -2.91
C TYR A 39 -5.35 3.04 -3.08
N ALA A 40 -5.97 3.97 -2.36
CA ALA A 40 -5.49 5.34 -2.26
C ALA A 40 -4.71 5.44 -0.95
N SER A 41 -3.52 6.00 -1.00
CA SER A 41 -2.63 6.02 0.15
C SER A 41 -1.96 7.36 0.31
N TYR A 42 -1.64 7.70 1.56
CA TYR A 42 -0.90 8.91 1.85
C TYR A 42 -0.16 8.73 3.17
N GLN A 43 0.86 9.53 3.37
CA GLN A 43 1.62 9.52 4.61
C GLN A 43 1.14 10.66 5.49
N GLY A 44 0.72 10.34 6.69
CA GLY A 44 0.23 11.36 7.62
C GLY A 44 1.35 12.17 8.24
N ALA A 45 0.97 13.18 9.00
CA ALA A 45 1.94 14.07 9.62
C ALA A 45 2.86 13.34 10.60
N SER A 46 2.38 12.26 11.20
CA SER A 46 3.21 11.49 12.12
C SER A 46 4.17 10.56 11.42
N GLY A 47 4.09 10.47 10.10
CA GLY A 47 4.90 9.54 9.33
C GLY A 47 4.21 8.23 9.06
N ALA A 48 3.05 7.98 9.65
CA ALA A 48 2.33 6.74 9.42
C ALA A 48 1.65 6.77 8.06
N TRP A 49 1.62 5.62 7.40
CA TRP A 49 0.93 5.50 6.13
C TRP A 49 -0.50 5.08 6.35
N HIS A 50 -1.39 5.63 5.54
CA HIS A 50 -2.81 5.35 5.60
C HIS A 50 -3.29 4.95 4.22
N ALA A 51 -4.28 4.08 4.16
CA ALA A 51 -4.80 3.60 2.88
C ALA A 51 -6.27 3.32 2.99
N ARG A 52 -6.98 3.44 1.87
CA ARG A 52 -8.36 3.04 1.76
C ARG A 52 -8.58 2.40 0.41
N HIS A 53 -9.49 1.45 0.36
CA HIS A 53 -9.81 0.77 -0.88
C HIS A 53 -10.66 1.68 -1.75
N LEU A 54 -10.33 1.72 -3.04
CA LEU A 54 -11.07 2.52 -4.00
C LEU A 54 -12.11 1.65 -4.67
N ALA A 55 -13.34 2.13 -4.70
CA ALA A 55 -14.39 1.44 -5.44
C ALA A 55 -14.15 1.61 -6.93
N PRO A 56 -14.74 0.76 -7.76
CA PRO A 56 -14.59 0.91 -9.20
C PRO A 56 -15.04 2.30 -9.62
N GLY A 57 -14.20 3.00 -10.37
CA GLY A 57 -14.50 4.34 -10.83
C GLY A 57 -14.19 5.44 -9.85
N GLU A 58 -13.83 5.09 -8.61
CA GLU A 58 -13.51 6.09 -7.61
C GLU A 58 -12.10 6.62 -7.83
N GLN A 59 -11.90 7.91 -7.60
CA GLN A 59 -10.61 8.53 -7.78
C GLN A 59 -10.00 8.89 -6.44
N PRO A 60 -8.68 8.82 -6.30
CA PRO A 60 -8.04 9.28 -5.07
C PRO A 60 -8.16 10.79 -4.95
N TYR A 61 -8.11 11.26 -3.71
CA TYR A 61 -8.06 12.71 -3.47
C TYR A 61 -6.68 13.24 -3.85
N ALA A 62 -6.56 14.57 -3.93
CA ALA A 62 -5.34 15.18 -4.40
C ALA A 62 -4.12 14.81 -3.57
N HIS A 63 -4.29 14.59 -2.26
CA HIS A 63 -3.17 14.25 -1.40
C HIS A 63 -2.85 12.77 -1.38
N GLU A 64 -3.63 11.97 -2.08
CA GLU A 64 -3.44 10.52 -2.10
C GLU A 64 -2.78 10.06 -3.39
N LYS A 65 -2.12 8.93 -3.33
CA LYS A 65 -1.59 8.28 -4.51
C LYS A 65 -2.17 6.90 -4.63
N ARG A 66 -2.41 6.48 -5.85
CA ARG A 66 -2.96 5.16 -6.12
C ARG A 66 -1.83 4.14 -6.09
N ARG A 67 -2.03 3.09 -5.31
CA ARG A 67 -1.02 2.03 -5.17
C ARG A 67 -1.69 0.68 -5.19
N ALA A 68 -0.94 -0.33 -5.60
CA ALA A 68 -1.45 -1.68 -5.64
C ALA A 68 -1.11 -2.40 -4.34
N ALA A 69 -2.00 -3.27 -3.90
CA ALA A 69 -1.71 -4.14 -2.77
C ALA A 69 -0.56 -5.08 -3.17
N HIS A 70 0.43 -5.17 -2.30
CA HIS A 70 1.64 -5.90 -2.67
C HIS A 70 1.35 -7.38 -2.96
N HIS A 71 0.43 -7.97 -2.21
CA HIS A 71 0.18 -9.40 -2.38
C HIS A 71 -0.35 -9.74 -3.77
N THR A 72 -0.86 -8.76 -4.52
CA THR A 72 -1.36 -9.04 -5.86
C THR A 72 -0.26 -9.04 -6.90
N THR A 73 0.94 -8.54 -6.54
CA THR A 73 2.03 -8.45 -7.49
C THR A 73 3.29 -9.16 -7.03
N CYS A 74 3.29 -9.70 -5.83
CA CYS A 74 4.49 -10.29 -5.27
C CYS A 74 4.78 -11.64 -5.89
N THR A 75 5.91 -11.75 -6.58
CA THR A 75 6.25 -12.99 -7.26
C THR A 75 6.74 -14.07 -6.31
N SER A 76 7.25 -13.70 -5.15
CA SER A 76 7.74 -14.69 -4.21
C SER A 76 6.62 -15.22 -3.33
N ASN A 77 5.44 -14.67 -3.48
CA ASN A 77 4.34 -15.04 -2.62
C ASN A 77 3.70 -16.35 -3.01
N ASP A 78 4.03 -16.85 -4.17
CA ASP A 78 3.40 -18.02 -4.64
C ASP A 78 3.78 -19.23 -3.83
N ARG A 79 4.79 -19.14 -3.02
CA ARG A 79 5.09 -20.19 -2.17
C ARG A 79 4.21 -20.22 -1.02
N GLY A 80 3.45 -19.29 -0.82
CA GLY A 80 2.50 -19.27 0.20
C GLY A 80 3.04 -19.30 1.56
N GLU A 81 4.19 -19.27 1.65
CA GLU A 81 4.69 -19.31 2.73
C GLU A 81 4.74 -18.38 3.34
N GLN A 82 4.64 -18.12 3.11
CA GLN A 82 4.84 -17.24 3.77
C GLN A 82 3.98 -16.76 4.29
#